data_290aa16fd5b6b1bb4030e182a2977123
#
_entry.id   290aa16fd5b6b1bb4030e182a2977123
#
_cell.length_a   1.000
_cell.length_b   1.000
_cell.length_c   1.000
_cell.angle_alpha   90.00
_cell.angle_beta   90.00
_cell.angle_gamma   90.00
#
_symmetry.space_group_name_H-M   'P 1'
#
loop_
_entity.id
_entity.type
_entity.pdbx_description
1 polymer ?
#
loop_
_entity_poly.entity_id
_entity_poly.type
_entity_poly.pdbx_seq_one_letter_code
_entity_poly.pdbx_strand_id
1 'polypeptide(L)'
;MKTITIQKINKQDHEAIILLYLESYLAEWEKWTQEQITPFVNYLLRRPFKLKAVVDGKIVWGFISDIKPRHEGNILFDPEIFIHPDYQKQGFWRQLLQQALLQAQQAYQVTDLIAFTFKNSHQLKRYQKLGIKTDDSWQMLYWPLKQILNKLSD
;
A
#
# COMPACT_ATOMS: atom_id res chain seq x y z
N MET A 1 -10.70 -25.69 -2.27
CA MET A 1 -10.03 -24.44 -1.81
C MET A 1 -9.48 -23.72 -3.00
N LYS A 2 -9.70 -22.40 -3.13
CA LYS A 2 -9.09 -21.61 -4.20
C LYS A 2 -7.59 -21.50 -3.95
N THR A 3 -6.79 -21.82 -4.94
CA THR A 3 -5.32 -21.69 -4.83
C THR A 3 -4.94 -20.24 -5.00
N ILE A 4 -4.28 -19.66 -3.99
CA ILE A 4 -3.76 -18.29 -4.02
C ILE A 4 -2.27 -18.37 -4.28
N THR A 5 -1.78 -17.69 -5.31
CA THR A 5 -0.36 -17.58 -5.61
C THR A 5 0.09 -16.12 -5.46
N ILE A 6 1.20 -15.92 -4.73
CA ILE A 6 1.82 -14.59 -4.57
C ILE A 6 3.00 -14.49 -5.53
N GLN A 7 3.05 -13.42 -6.31
CA GLN A 7 4.03 -13.19 -7.36
C GLN A 7 4.47 -11.72 -7.36
N LYS A 8 5.64 -11.44 -7.94
CA LYS A 8 6.06 -10.07 -8.23
C LYS A 8 5.17 -9.44 -9.31
N ILE A 9 4.83 -8.17 -9.14
CA ILE A 9 4.17 -7.39 -10.19
C ILE A 9 5.20 -7.10 -11.29
N ASN A 10 4.85 -7.38 -12.53
CA ASN A 10 5.65 -7.09 -13.72
C ASN A 10 4.95 -6.06 -14.64
N LYS A 11 5.59 -5.67 -15.74
CA LYS A 11 5.04 -4.65 -16.66
C LYS A 11 3.70 -5.06 -17.30
N GLN A 12 3.49 -6.35 -17.54
CA GLN A 12 2.25 -6.86 -18.17
C GLN A 12 1.05 -6.74 -17.23
N ASP A 13 1.29 -6.61 -15.92
CA ASP A 13 0.25 -6.50 -14.91
C ASP A 13 -0.28 -5.07 -14.72
N HIS A 14 0.41 -4.06 -15.27
CA HIS A 14 0.16 -2.65 -14.90
C HIS A 14 -1.29 -2.23 -15.09
N GLU A 15 -1.91 -2.56 -16.22
CA GLU A 15 -3.31 -2.22 -16.47
C GLU A 15 -4.25 -2.91 -15.47
N ALA A 16 -4.05 -4.20 -15.23
CA ALA A 16 -4.85 -4.95 -14.26
C ALA A 16 -4.67 -4.43 -12.82
N ILE A 17 -3.48 -3.96 -12.46
CA ILE A 17 -3.21 -3.34 -11.16
C ILE A 17 -3.92 -1.99 -11.04
N ILE A 18 -3.93 -1.16 -12.09
CA ILE A 18 -4.64 0.13 -12.10
C ILE A 18 -6.14 -0.10 -11.87
N LEU A 19 -6.73 -1.06 -12.59
CA LEU A 19 -8.15 -1.40 -12.44
C LEU A 19 -8.46 -1.96 -11.05
N LEU A 20 -7.64 -2.87 -10.55
CA LEU A 20 -7.81 -3.43 -9.20
C LEU A 20 -7.71 -2.34 -8.12
N TYR A 21 -6.76 -1.41 -8.25
CA TYR A 21 -6.61 -0.30 -7.32
C TYR A 21 -7.87 0.58 -7.32
N LEU A 22 -8.36 0.95 -8.50
CA LEU A 22 -9.58 1.73 -8.66
C LEU A 22 -10.80 1.04 -8.04
N GLU A 23 -11.03 -0.25 -8.35
CA GLU A 23 -12.14 -1.03 -7.80
C GLU A 23 -12.09 -1.13 -6.27
N SER A 24 -10.89 -1.29 -5.71
CA SER A 24 -10.69 -1.39 -4.27
C SER A 24 -11.06 -0.10 -3.53
N TYR A 25 -10.70 1.05 -4.09
CA TYR A 25 -10.97 2.35 -3.48
C TYR A 25 -12.40 2.84 -3.71
N LEU A 26 -12.98 2.58 -4.88
CA LEU A 26 -14.40 2.87 -5.14
C LEU A 26 -15.32 2.12 -4.17
N ALA A 27 -14.96 0.92 -3.77
CA ALA A 27 -15.70 0.14 -2.77
C ALA A 27 -15.55 0.69 -1.35
N GLU A 28 -14.51 1.47 -1.06
CA GLU A 28 -14.24 2.01 0.27
C GLU A 28 -14.79 3.43 0.49
N TRP A 29 -15.10 4.21 -0.55
CA TRP A 29 -15.66 5.59 -0.48
C TRP A 29 -14.96 6.66 -1.34
N GLU A 30 -13.78 6.38 -1.86
CA GLU A 30 -13.05 7.35 -2.70
C GLU A 30 -13.56 7.30 -4.15
N LYS A 31 -14.00 8.44 -4.66
CA LYS A 31 -14.54 8.56 -6.02
C LYS A 31 -13.43 8.99 -6.99
N TRP A 32 -12.52 8.06 -7.31
CA TRP A 32 -11.51 8.28 -8.33
C TRP A 32 -12.01 7.86 -9.71
N THR A 33 -11.63 8.61 -10.74
CA THR A 33 -11.74 8.13 -12.13
C THR A 33 -10.46 7.40 -12.52
N GLN A 34 -10.55 6.56 -13.56
CA GLN A 34 -9.36 5.87 -14.08
C GLN A 34 -8.29 6.87 -14.54
N GLU A 35 -8.68 7.99 -15.13
CA GLU A 35 -7.77 9.05 -15.57
C GLU A 35 -6.99 9.66 -14.38
N GLN A 36 -7.66 9.89 -13.26
CA GLN A 36 -7.04 10.44 -12.05
C GLN A 36 -6.11 9.45 -11.37
N ILE A 37 -6.50 8.17 -11.29
CA ILE A 37 -5.75 7.15 -10.55
C ILE A 37 -4.55 6.62 -11.32
N THR A 38 -4.59 6.59 -12.65
CA THR A 38 -3.54 6.03 -13.50
C THR A 38 -2.15 6.64 -13.24
N PRO A 39 -1.97 7.96 -13.19
CA PRO A 39 -0.66 8.56 -12.89
C PRO A 39 -0.15 8.17 -11.50
N PHE A 40 -1.04 8.11 -10.51
CA PHE A 40 -0.70 7.72 -9.16
C PHE A 40 -0.25 6.26 -9.07
N VAL A 41 -1.01 5.32 -9.64
CA VAL A 41 -0.61 3.90 -9.65
C VAL A 41 0.67 3.67 -10.46
N ASN A 42 0.86 4.37 -11.57
CA ASN A 42 2.11 4.33 -12.33
C ASN A 42 3.31 4.84 -11.51
N TYR A 43 3.11 5.83 -10.65
CA TYR A 43 4.13 6.25 -9.69
C TYR A 43 4.42 5.15 -8.67
N LEU A 44 3.40 4.52 -8.08
CA LEU A 44 3.56 3.41 -7.14
C LEU A 44 4.32 2.23 -7.77
N LEU A 45 4.02 1.89 -9.01
CA LEU A 45 4.64 0.79 -9.73
C LEU A 45 6.15 0.96 -10.00
N ARG A 46 6.72 2.14 -9.75
CA ARG A 46 8.18 2.38 -9.76
C ARG A 46 8.85 1.95 -8.46
N ARG A 47 8.09 1.76 -7.38
CA ARG A 47 8.63 1.35 -6.08
C ARG A 47 9.29 -0.03 -6.17
N PRO A 48 10.36 -0.28 -5.38
CA PRO A 48 11.18 -1.49 -5.51
C PRO A 48 10.48 -2.77 -5.07
N PHE A 49 9.58 -2.70 -4.09
CA PHE A 49 8.89 -3.87 -3.56
C PHE A 49 7.42 -3.85 -3.96
N LYS A 50 7.03 -4.82 -4.78
CA LYS A 50 5.68 -4.91 -5.30
C LYS A 50 5.26 -6.35 -5.58
N LEU A 51 4.16 -6.76 -4.95
CA LEU A 51 3.60 -8.10 -5.02
C LEU A 51 2.13 -8.05 -5.44
N LYS A 52 1.69 -9.12 -6.08
CA LYS A 52 0.29 -9.41 -6.39
C LYS A 52 -0.10 -10.79 -5.89
N ALA A 53 -1.36 -10.98 -5.53
CA ALA A 53 -1.95 -12.30 -5.39
C ALA A 53 -2.89 -12.60 -6.55
N VAL A 54 -2.78 -13.82 -7.07
CA VAL A 54 -3.58 -14.32 -8.19
C VAL A 54 -4.44 -15.49 -7.71
N VAL A 55 -5.73 -15.42 -8.05
CA VAL A 55 -6.70 -16.48 -7.83
C VAL A 55 -7.42 -16.76 -9.14
N ASP A 56 -7.41 -18.00 -9.59
CA ASP A 56 -8.05 -18.44 -10.84
C ASP A 56 -7.67 -17.55 -12.05
N GLY A 57 -6.38 -17.15 -12.13
CA GLY A 57 -5.85 -16.29 -13.19
C GLY A 57 -6.13 -14.79 -13.05
N LYS A 58 -6.92 -14.36 -12.06
CA LYS A 58 -7.25 -12.96 -11.79
C LYS A 58 -6.36 -12.40 -10.69
N ILE A 59 -5.82 -11.19 -10.87
CA ILE A 59 -5.14 -10.45 -9.82
C ILE A 59 -6.21 -9.90 -8.87
N VAL A 60 -6.11 -10.26 -7.57
CA VAL A 60 -7.14 -9.93 -6.58
C VAL A 60 -6.61 -9.12 -5.41
N TRP A 61 -5.30 -8.93 -5.33
CA TRP A 61 -4.63 -8.20 -4.26
C TRP A 61 -3.31 -7.64 -4.75
N GLY A 62 -2.94 -6.48 -4.23
CA GLY A 62 -1.65 -5.85 -4.46
C GLY A 62 -1.06 -5.31 -3.16
N PHE A 63 0.27 -5.36 -3.10
CA PHE A 63 1.11 -4.76 -2.06
C PHE A 63 2.26 -4.05 -2.74
N ILE A 64 2.36 -2.75 -2.57
CA ILE A 64 3.42 -1.93 -3.18
C ILE A 64 4.02 -1.05 -2.10
N SER A 65 5.33 -1.11 -1.90
CA SER A 65 6.01 -0.34 -0.87
C SER A 65 7.35 0.20 -1.36
N ASP A 66 7.72 1.33 -0.83
CA ASP A 66 9.11 1.77 -0.88
C ASP A 66 9.96 1.01 0.13
N ILE A 67 11.27 0.92 -0.15
CA ILE A 67 12.28 0.39 0.77
C ILE A 67 13.21 1.55 1.11
N LYS A 68 13.08 2.06 2.33
CA LYS A 68 13.85 3.21 2.79
C LYS A 68 15.00 2.75 3.69
N PRO A 69 16.26 2.99 3.28
CA PRO A 69 17.42 2.73 4.14
C PRO A 69 17.41 3.63 5.37
N ARG A 70 17.75 3.07 6.52
CA ARG A 70 18.01 3.79 7.77
C ARG A 70 19.27 3.22 8.43
N HIS A 71 19.78 3.92 9.43
CA HIS A 71 21.00 3.51 10.15
C HIS A 71 20.86 2.16 10.89
N GLU A 72 19.64 1.77 11.25
CA GLU A 72 19.35 0.51 11.97
C GLU A 72 18.85 -0.62 11.04
N GLY A 73 18.75 -0.37 9.73
CA GLY A 73 18.26 -1.33 8.75
C GLY A 73 17.31 -0.70 7.74
N ASN A 74 16.76 -1.51 6.87
CA ASN A 74 15.77 -1.06 5.90
C ASN A 74 14.36 -1.09 6.49
N ILE A 75 13.53 -0.17 6.07
CA ILE A 75 12.11 -0.15 6.44
C ILE A 75 11.21 -0.26 5.20
N LEU A 76 10.07 -0.93 5.36
CA LEU A 76 8.94 -0.76 4.46
C LEU A 76 8.32 0.59 4.73
N PHE A 77 8.31 1.45 3.72
CA PHE A 77 7.86 2.82 3.88
C PHE A 77 6.62 3.09 3.03
N ASP A 78 5.57 3.53 3.69
CA ASP A 78 4.30 3.94 3.08
C ASP A 78 3.72 2.88 2.12
N PRO A 79 3.44 1.66 2.60
CA PRO A 79 2.89 0.61 1.76
C PRO A 79 1.46 0.91 1.34
N GLU A 80 1.19 0.67 0.06
CA GLU A 80 -0.16 0.62 -0.49
C GLU A 80 -0.63 -0.83 -0.53
N ILE A 81 -1.78 -1.09 0.09
CA ILE A 81 -2.37 -2.42 0.18
C ILE A 81 -3.80 -2.33 -0.32
N PHE A 82 -4.11 -3.05 -1.38
CA PHE A 82 -5.43 -3.03 -2.01
C PHE A 82 -5.90 -4.44 -2.34
N ILE A 83 -7.19 -4.68 -2.19
CA ILE A 83 -7.82 -5.99 -2.40
C ILE A 83 -9.15 -5.83 -3.12
N HIS A 84 -9.39 -6.68 -4.11
CA HIS A 84 -10.64 -6.71 -4.84
C HIS A 84 -11.85 -6.87 -3.90
N PRO A 85 -12.94 -6.12 -4.08
CA PRO A 85 -14.10 -6.13 -3.18
C PRO A 85 -14.64 -7.52 -2.85
N ASP A 86 -14.73 -8.41 -3.84
CA ASP A 86 -15.23 -9.78 -3.67
C ASP A 86 -14.34 -10.66 -2.77
N TYR A 87 -13.11 -10.25 -2.52
CA TYR A 87 -12.14 -10.98 -1.68
C TYR A 87 -11.92 -10.32 -0.33
N GLN A 88 -12.60 -9.21 -0.06
CA GLN A 88 -12.59 -8.55 1.25
C GLN A 88 -13.36 -9.37 2.29
N LYS A 89 -13.05 -9.15 3.58
CA LYS A 89 -13.74 -9.78 4.74
C LYS A 89 -13.67 -11.33 4.79
N GLN A 90 -12.86 -11.97 3.95
CA GLN A 90 -12.68 -13.42 3.89
C GLN A 90 -11.41 -13.92 4.61
N GLY A 91 -10.73 -13.06 5.37
CA GLY A 91 -9.50 -13.42 6.09
C GLY A 91 -8.23 -13.42 5.25
N PHE A 92 -8.31 -13.33 3.94
CA PHE A 92 -7.17 -13.34 3.02
C PHE A 92 -6.16 -12.22 3.29
N TRP A 93 -6.63 -11.04 3.70
CA TRP A 93 -5.78 -9.89 3.92
C TRP A 93 -4.64 -10.15 4.91
N ARG A 94 -4.94 -10.83 6.03
CA ARG A 94 -3.93 -11.15 7.05
C ARG A 94 -2.87 -12.10 6.53
N GLN A 95 -3.29 -13.16 5.84
CA GLN A 95 -2.38 -14.16 5.26
C GLN A 95 -1.48 -13.54 4.19
N LEU A 96 -2.06 -12.73 3.29
CA LEU A 96 -1.33 -12.07 2.22
C LEU A 96 -0.34 -11.05 2.75
N LEU A 97 -0.72 -10.25 3.75
CA LEU A 97 0.17 -9.32 4.42
C LEU A 97 1.34 -10.05 5.08
N GLN A 98 1.09 -11.12 5.82
CA GLN A 98 2.15 -11.91 6.45
C GLN A 98 3.18 -12.40 5.42
N GLN A 99 2.71 -12.94 4.30
CA GLN A 99 3.59 -13.41 3.23
C GLN A 99 4.39 -12.28 2.59
N ALA A 100 3.78 -11.11 2.38
CA ALA A 100 4.48 -9.94 1.87
C ALA A 100 5.59 -9.47 2.82
N LEU A 101 5.29 -9.40 4.11
CA LEU A 101 6.28 -8.99 5.12
C LEU A 101 7.46 -9.96 5.21
N LEU A 102 7.20 -11.26 5.17
CA LEU A 102 8.25 -12.29 5.15
C LEU A 102 9.13 -12.17 3.89
N GLN A 103 8.54 -11.96 2.72
CA GLN A 103 9.31 -11.76 1.48
C GLN A 103 10.13 -10.47 1.51
N ALA A 104 9.58 -9.38 2.07
CA ALA A 104 10.32 -8.12 2.24
C ALA A 104 11.51 -8.30 3.18
N GLN A 105 11.31 -8.98 4.30
CA GLN A 105 12.39 -9.29 5.25
C GLN A 105 13.50 -10.11 4.60
N GLN A 106 13.15 -11.15 3.85
CA GLN A 106 14.13 -12.01 3.17
C GLN A 106 14.88 -11.30 2.04
N ALA A 107 14.18 -10.50 1.23
CA ALA A 107 14.76 -9.88 0.05
C ALA A 107 15.53 -8.58 0.34
N TYR A 108 15.12 -7.83 1.36
CA TYR A 108 15.63 -6.48 1.63
C TYR A 108 16.10 -6.27 3.07
N GLN A 109 16.09 -7.32 3.91
CA GLN A 109 16.46 -7.23 5.34
C GLN A 109 15.70 -6.12 6.08
N VAL A 110 14.39 -6.02 5.79
CA VAL A 110 13.52 -5.04 6.41
C VAL A 110 13.30 -5.38 7.87
N THR A 111 13.45 -4.39 8.75
CA THR A 111 13.26 -4.53 10.20
C THR A 111 11.92 -3.95 10.68
N ASP A 112 11.44 -2.91 10.01
CA ASP A 112 10.29 -2.13 10.44
C ASP A 112 9.36 -1.76 9.28
N LEU A 113 8.14 -1.35 9.64
CA LEU A 113 7.14 -0.83 8.71
C LEU A 113 6.62 0.51 9.24
N ILE A 114 6.64 1.53 8.38
CA ILE A 114 6.00 2.83 8.63
C ILE A 114 4.91 3.03 7.58
N ALA A 115 3.68 3.24 8.03
CA ALA A 115 2.53 3.50 7.18
C ALA A 115 1.83 4.79 7.60
N PHE A 116 1.23 5.47 6.63
CA PHE A 116 0.37 6.61 6.87
C PHE A 116 -1.08 6.22 6.58
N THR A 117 -1.99 6.69 7.41
CA THR A 117 -3.43 6.49 7.22
C THR A 117 -4.19 7.61 7.91
N PHE A 118 -5.43 7.83 7.48
CA PHE A 118 -6.28 8.84 8.12
C PHE A 118 -6.69 8.43 9.53
N LYS A 119 -6.74 9.39 10.44
CA LYS A 119 -7.34 9.19 11.77
C LYS A 119 -8.79 8.70 11.61
N ASN A 120 -9.19 7.73 12.43
CA ASN A 120 -10.52 7.12 12.41
C ASN A 120 -10.87 6.31 11.15
N SER A 121 -9.90 6.01 10.27
CA SER A 121 -10.14 5.17 9.10
C SER A 121 -10.37 3.69 9.45
N HIS A 122 -11.02 2.96 8.56
CA HIS A 122 -11.14 1.51 8.69
C HIS A 122 -9.78 0.82 8.59
N GLN A 123 -8.86 1.37 7.81
CA GLN A 123 -7.49 0.88 7.68
C GLN A 123 -6.75 0.97 9.00
N LEU A 124 -6.83 2.10 9.71
CA LEU A 124 -6.22 2.25 11.03
C LEU A 124 -6.71 1.18 12.01
N LYS A 125 -8.03 0.94 12.05
CA LYS A 125 -8.61 -0.10 12.91
C LYS A 125 -8.11 -1.50 12.54
N ARG A 126 -7.90 -1.79 11.25
CA ARG A 126 -7.32 -3.06 10.79
C ARG A 126 -5.88 -3.22 11.26
N TYR A 127 -5.05 -2.19 11.13
CA TYR A 127 -3.67 -2.18 11.60
C TYR A 127 -3.59 -2.37 13.12
N GLN A 128 -4.41 -1.66 13.89
CA GLN A 128 -4.45 -1.81 15.35
C GLN A 128 -4.83 -3.22 15.80
N LYS A 129 -5.73 -3.91 15.08
CA LYS A 129 -6.05 -5.32 15.35
C LYS A 129 -4.88 -6.28 15.12
N LEU A 130 -3.88 -5.89 14.34
CA LEU A 130 -2.63 -6.63 14.17
C LEU A 130 -1.56 -6.27 15.20
N GLY A 131 -1.85 -5.36 16.14
CA GLY A 131 -0.90 -4.87 17.12
C GLY A 131 0.01 -3.76 16.60
N ILE A 132 -0.24 -3.23 15.39
CA ILE A 132 0.48 -2.06 14.88
C ILE A 132 0.00 -0.85 15.66
N LYS A 133 0.95 -0.13 16.27
CA LYS A 133 0.70 1.02 17.13
C LYS A 133 0.86 2.32 16.35
N THR A 134 0.12 3.34 16.74
CA THR A 134 0.44 4.72 16.38
C THR A 134 1.67 5.16 17.16
N ASP A 135 2.57 5.86 16.50
CA ASP A 135 3.77 6.42 17.13
C ASP A 135 3.56 7.92 17.33
N ASP A 136 3.40 8.33 18.58
CA ASP A 136 3.16 9.72 18.96
C ASP A 136 4.42 10.59 18.90
N SER A 137 5.61 9.99 18.72
CA SER A 137 6.87 10.70 18.49
C SER A 137 7.00 11.27 17.07
N TRP A 138 6.15 10.82 16.15
CA TRP A 138 6.11 11.30 14.78
C TRP A 138 4.93 12.24 14.56
N GLN A 139 5.20 13.36 13.90
CA GLN A 139 4.17 14.29 13.49
C GLN A 139 4.23 14.48 11.97
N MET A 140 3.09 14.28 11.30
CA MET A 140 2.95 14.63 9.90
C MET A 140 2.76 16.13 9.77
N LEU A 141 3.62 16.78 8.97
CA LEU A 141 3.48 18.18 8.63
C LEU A 141 2.90 18.28 7.22
N TYR A 142 1.87 19.09 7.08
CA TYR A 142 1.24 19.39 5.79
C TYR A 142 1.04 20.90 5.67
N TRP A 143 1.55 21.47 4.58
CA TRP A 143 1.35 22.88 4.27
C TRP A 143 1.29 23.10 2.77
N PRO A 144 0.28 23.80 2.23
CA PRO A 144 0.24 24.15 0.83
C PRO A 144 1.46 24.97 0.42
N LEU A 145 2.15 24.58 -0.66
CA LEU A 145 3.41 25.20 -1.09
C LEU A 145 3.26 26.71 -1.30
N LYS A 146 2.13 27.15 -1.89
CA LYS A 146 1.84 28.58 -2.09
C LYS A 146 1.88 29.40 -0.79
N GLN A 147 1.39 28.83 0.31
CA GLN A 147 1.40 29.51 1.61
C GLN A 147 2.81 29.60 2.20
N ILE A 148 3.64 28.56 2.01
CA ILE A 148 5.04 28.59 2.43
C ILE A 148 5.79 29.66 1.66
N LEU A 149 5.65 29.68 0.31
CA LEU A 149 6.33 30.64 -0.54
C LEU A 149 5.95 32.09 -0.21
N ASN A 150 4.67 32.36 0.05
CA ASN A 150 4.25 33.69 0.47
C ASN A 150 4.93 34.11 1.80
N LYS A 151 5.01 33.21 2.78
CA LYS A 151 5.66 33.51 4.08
C LYS A 151 7.16 33.70 4.01
N LEU A 152 7.84 33.10 3.03
CA LEU A 152 9.27 33.25 2.84
C LEU A 152 9.63 34.50 2.01
N SER A 153 8.63 35.16 1.41
CA SER A 153 8.81 36.38 0.61
C SER A 153 8.60 37.68 1.41
N ASP A 154 8.09 37.52 2.65
CA ASP A 154 7.95 38.61 3.64
C ASP A 154 9.22 38.71 4.50
#